data_46541fffb522d358e67199823a446c03
#
_entry.id   46541fffb522d358e67199823a446c03
#
_cell.length_a   1.000
_cell.length_b   1.000
_cell.length_c   1.000
_cell.angle_alpha   90.00
_cell.angle_beta   90.00
_cell.angle_gamma   90.00
#
_symmetry.space_group_name_H-M   'P 1'
#
loop_
_entity.id
_entity.type
_entity.pdbx_description
1 polymer ?
#
loop_
_entity_poly.entity_id
_entity_poly.type
_entity_poly.pdbx_seq_one_letter_code
_entity_poly.pdbx_strand_id
1 'polypeptide(L)'
;GVQALREVDLTIGNGMFGLLGPNGAGKTTLMRILATLQAPDSGRVTLDGLDVLRRQPEIRKSLGYLPQDFGVHPEVTAERMLDHIAILKGLSDGRARRREVRDILRLTNLEDVRCRRLGGFSGGMKQRFGIAQALLGSPRLLIVDEPTGGLDPEERLRFHNILSETSVDRVVILSTHIVDDVRQLCGRIAVLHEGRILQTGSTEEAIRRLSGKIWRKVIRKEEAAGFDGRFNVLVSRMFAGNLEVDVLSDQKPDGF
;
A
#
# COMPACT_ATOMS: atom_id res chain seq x y z
N GLY A 1 -4.90 -25.47 -9.49
CA GLY A 1 -4.79 -24.26 -8.64
C GLY A 1 -4.50 -23.04 -9.51
N VAL A 2 -4.84 -21.85 -9.05
CA VAL A 2 -4.49 -20.59 -9.74
C VAL A 2 -3.07 -20.23 -9.33
N GLN A 3 -2.17 -20.00 -10.28
CA GLN A 3 -0.82 -19.51 -10.03
C GLN A 3 -0.89 -17.99 -9.82
N ALA A 4 -0.83 -17.56 -8.56
CA ALA A 4 -0.98 -16.16 -8.17
C ALA A 4 0.28 -15.30 -8.42
N LEU A 5 1.46 -15.89 -8.39
CA LEU A 5 2.76 -15.23 -8.66
C LEU A 5 3.58 -16.08 -9.62
N ARG A 6 4.30 -15.41 -10.53
CA ARG A 6 5.08 -16.05 -11.59
C ARG A 6 6.41 -15.35 -11.73
N GLU A 7 7.50 -16.00 -11.29
CA GLU A 7 8.88 -15.51 -11.48
C GLU A 7 9.06 -14.05 -11.04
N VAL A 8 8.56 -13.72 -9.83
CA VAL A 8 8.72 -12.37 -9.27
C VAL A 8 10.14 -12.22 -8.78
N ASP A 9 10.90 -11.31 -9.41
CA ASP A 9 12.23 -10.89 -8.98
C ASP A 9 12.18 -9.38 -8.65
N LEU A 10 12.50 -9.03 -7.39
CA LEU A 10 12.34 -7.68 -6.89
C LEU A 10 13.32 -7.38 -5.75
N THR A 11 14.04 -6.26 -5.88
CA THR A 11 14.90 -5.73 -4.83
C THR A 11 14.38 -4.38 -4.35
N ILE A 12 14.12 -4.27 -3.05
CA ILE A 12 13.54 -3.07 -2.43
C ILE A 12 14.52 -2.54 -1.39
N GLY A 13 14.89 -1.28 -1.50
CA GLY A 13 15.72 -0.57 -0.52
C GLY A 13 14.88 0.18 0.52
N ASN A 14 15.54 0.91 1.43
CA ASN A 14 14.87 1.77 2.40
C ASN A 14 14.01 2.86 1.72
N GLY A 15 12.99 3.32 2.43
CA GLY A 15 12.02 4.31 1.97
C GLY A 15 10.70 3.69 1.53
N MET A 16 9.86 4.54 0.93
CA MET A 16 8.54 4.13 0.43
C MET A 16 8.67 3.46 -0.94
N PHE A 17 8.12 2.27 -1.05
CA PHE A 17 8.04 1.50 -2.29
C PHE A 17 6.58 1.18 -2.62
N GLY A 18 6.13 1.55 -3.81
CA GLY A 18 4.76 1.30 -4.28
C GLY A 18 4.65 -0.01 -5.07
N LEU A 19 3.75 -0.88 -4.67
CA LEU A 19 3.34 -2.05 -5.46
C LEU A 19 1.98 -1.77 -6.09
N LEU A 20 2.00 -1.42 -7.36
CA LEU A 20 0.80 -1.13 -8.16
C LEU A 20 0.31 -2.36 -8.91
N GLY A 21 -0.99 -2.45 -9.10
CA GLY A 21 -1.61 -3.46 -9.95
C GLY A 21 -3.11 -3.54 -9.75
N PRO A 22 -3.85 -4.06 -10.73
CA PRO A 22 -5.29 -4.26 -10.60
C PRO A 22 -5.63 -5.30 -9.53
N ASN A 23 -6.91 -5.40 -9.19
CA ASN A 23 -7.40 -6.47 -8.33
C ASN A 23 -7.15 -7.83 -8.99
N GLY A 24 -6.72 -8.80 -8.19
CA GLY A 24 -6.33 -10.12 -8.72
C GLY A 24 -4.91 -10.21 -9.31
N ALA A 25 -4.14 -9.13 -9.38
CA ALA A 25 -2.77 -9.15 -9.91
C ALA A 25 -1.78 -9.99 -9.09
N GLY A 26 -2.11 -10.37 -7.85
CA GLY A 26 -1.23 -11.12 -6.95
C GLY A 26 -0.60 -10.26 -5.82
N LYS A 27 -0.95 -8.97 -5.69
CA LYS A 27 -0.41 -8.06 -4.67
C LYS A 27 -0.54 -8.61 -3.25
N THR A 28 -1.76 -8.94 -2.82
CA THR A 28 -2.02 -9.47 -1.47
C THR A 28 -1.32 -10.80 -1.23
N THR A 29 -1.19 -11.67 -2.25
CA THR A 29 -0.43 -12.91 -2.14
C THR A 29 1.05 -12.61 -1.87
N LEU A 30 1.65 -11.70 -2.61
CA LEU A 30 3.03 -11.27 -2.38
C LEU A 30 3.20 -10.67 -0.98
N MET A 31 2.29 -9.77 -0.56
CA MET A 31 2.32 -9.18 0.79
C MET A 31 2.24 -10.25 1.88
N ARG A 32 1.37 -11.27 1.75
CA ARG A 32 1.23 -12.37 2.72
C ARG A 32 2.48 -13.24 2.80
N ILE A 33 3.17 -13.47 1.69
CA ILE A 33 4.44 -14.19 1.66
C ILE A 33 5.52 -13.38 2.40
N LEU A 34 5.65 -12.08 2.08
CA LEU A 34 6.58 -11.18 2.76
C LEU A 34 6.28 -11.04 4.26
N ALA A 35 5.00 -11.05 4.62
CA ALA A 35 4.52 -11.00 6.01
C ALA A 35 4.64 -12.35 6.75
N THR A 36 5.21 -13.38 6.14
CA THR A 36 5.34 -14.74 6.70
C THR A 36 4.01 -15.44 7.03
N LEU A 37 2.93 -15.03 6.38
CA LEU A 37 1.57 -15.56 6.57
C LEU A 37 1.23 -16.67 5.58
N GLN A 38 2.01 -16.78 4.50
CA GLN A 38 1.85 -17.78 3.46
C GLN A 38 3.22 -18.22 2.95
N ALA A 39 3.41 -19.52 2.74
CA ALA A 39 4.60 -20.03 2.08
C ALA A 39 4.43 -19.94 0.55
N PRO A 40 5.45 -19.54 -0.20
CA PRO A 40 5.45 -19.72 -1.65
C PRO A 40 5.73 -21.19 -2.01
N ASP A 41 5.31 -21.62 -3.20
CA ASP A 41 5.61 -22.97 -3.72
C ASP A 41 7.10 -23.13 -4.02
N SER A 42 7.76 -22.05 -4.47
CA SER A 42 9.19 -21.99 -4.77
C SER A 42 9.73 -20.56 -4.67
N GLY A 43 11.04 -20.44 -4.70
CA GLY A 43 11.73 -19.15 -4.63
C GLY A 43 12.31 -18.83 -3.27
N ARG A 44 12.89 -17.63 -3.13
CA ARG A 44 13.56 -17.16 -1.93
C ARG A 44 13.21 -15.72 -1.64
N VAL A 45 13.05 -15.41 -0.36
CA VAL A 45 12.86 -14.03 0.13
C VAL A 45 13.88 -13.76 1.23
N THR A 46 14.55 -12.61 1.16
CA THR A 46 15.50 -12.19 2.19
C THR A 46 15.17 -10.78 2.68
N LEU A 47 15.34 -10.54 3.98
CA LEU A 47 15.30 -9.23 4.62
C LEU A 47 16.60 -9.02 5.39
N ASP A 48 17.37 -8.00 5.03
CA ASP A 48 18.69 -7.71 5.61
C ASP A 48 19.61 -8.97 5.64
N GLY A 49 19.58 -9.77 4.57
CA GLY A 49 20.34 -11.01 4.43
C GLY A 49 19.74 -12.25 5.13
N LEU A 50 18.72 -12.08 5.95
CA LEU A 50 18.03 -13.19 6.62
C LEU A 50 16.99 -13.80 5.69
N ASP A 51 16.96 -15.14 5.62
CA ASP A 51 15.94 -15.87 4.87
C ASP A 51 14.59 -15.78 5.60
N VAL A 52 13.62 -15.11 4.98
CA VAL A 52 12.31 -14.82 5.55
C VAL A 52 11.52 -16.09 5.87
N LEU A 53 11.68 -17.12 5.05
CA LEU A 53 10.91 -18.36 5.20
C LEU A 53 11.49 -19.27 6.30
N ARG A 54 12.82 -19.25 6.45
CA ARG A 54 13.52 -20.10 7.45
C ARG A 54 13.61 -19.44 8.82
N ARG A 55 13.63 -18.11 8.89
CA ARG A 55 13.83 -17.34 10.12
C ARG A 55 12.58 -16.55 10.53
N GLN A 56 11.39 -17.10 10.27
CA GLN A 56 10.10 -16.43 10.53
C GLN A 56 9.95 -15.77 11.91
N PRO A 57 10.33 -16.43 13.04
CA PRO A 57 10.18 -15.79 14.36
C PRO A 57 11.01 -14.51 14.53
N GLU A 58 12.18 -14.46 13.92
CA GLU A 58 13.06 -13.27 13.94
C GLU A 58 12.51 -12.18 13.04
N ILE A 59 12.10 -12.55 11.83
CA ILE A 59 11.49 -11.62 10.87
C ILE A 59 10.24 -10.97 11.45
N ARG A 60 9.36 -11.73 12.10
CA ARG A 60 8.13 -11.20 12.72
C ARG A 60 8.39 -10.16 13.82
N LYS A 61 9.53 -10.19 14.49
CA LYS A 61 9.91 -9.14 15.45
C LYS A 61 10.24 -7.81 14.77
N SER A 62 10.78 -7.87 13.57
CA SER A 62 11.19 -6.71 12.75
C SER A 62 10.21 -6.37 11.63
N LEU A 63 9.02 -7.00 11.62
CA LEU A 63 7.97 -6.82 10.63
C LEU A 63 6.77 -6.11 11.22
N GLY A 64 6.26 -5.10 10.52
CA GLY A 64 4.93 -4.53 10.70
C GLY A 64 4.06 -4.88 9.51
N TYR A 65 2.82 -5.29 9.75
CA TYR A 65 1.87 -5.58 8.68
C TYR A 65 0.51 -4.99 8.99
N LEU A 66 0.01 -4.16 8.09
CA LEU A 66 -1.36 -3.67 8.07
C LEU A 66 -2.06 -4.32 6.87
N PRO A 67 -2.90 -5.33 7.05
CA PRO A 67 -3.70 -5.91 5.98
C PRO A 67 -4.83 -4.98 5.56
N GLN A 68 -5.39 -5.20 4.38
CA GLN A 68 -6.54 -4.48 3.84
C GLN A 68 -7.73 -4.52 4.81
N ASP A 69 -8.04 -5.72 5.31
CA ASP A 69 -9.07 -5.93 6.32
C ASP A 69 -8.44 -6.43 7.61
N PHE A 70 -8.66 -5.72 8.70
CA PHE A 70 -8.23 -6.14 10.02
C PHE A 70 -9.33 -5.91 11.05
N GLY A 71 -9.48 -6.85 11.95
CA GLY A 71 -10.41 -6.77 13.06
C GLY A 71 -9.81 -6.03 14.25
N VAL A 72 -10.67 -5.39 15.02
CA VAL A 72 -10.32 -4.87 16.36
C VAL A 72 -11.23 -5.50 17.40
N HIS A 73 -10.70 -5.70 18.61
CA HIS A 73 -11.52 -6.13 19.75
C HIS A 73 -12.34 -4.94 20.26
N PRO A 74 -13.67 -4.90 20.03
CA PRO A 74 -14.47 -3.69 20.24
C PRO A 74 -14.53 -3.24 21.69
N GLU A 75 -14.41 -4.17 22.65
CA GLU A 75 -14.51 -3.90 24.09
C GLU A 75 -13.18 -3.45 24.73
N VAL A 76 -12.06 -3.54 24.01
CA VAL A 76 -10.73 -3.18 24.51
C VAL A 76 -10.41 -1.73 24.14
N THR A 77 -9.70 -1.01 25.00
CA THR A 77 -9.22 0.34 24.70
C THR A 77 -7.99 0.30 23.80
N ALA A 78 -7.77 1.38 23.02
CA ALA A 78 -6.63 1.47 22.11
C ALA A 78 -5.27 1.25 22.85
N GLU A 79 -5.07 1.92 23.98
CA GLU A 79 -3.84 1.81 24.76
C GLU A 79 -3.61 0.37 25.27
N ARG A 80 -4.65 -0.29 25.80
CA ARG A 80 -4.54 -1.68 26.28
C ARG A 80 -4.22 -2.65 25.15
N MET A 81 -4.85 -2.47 24.00
CA MET A 81 -4.61 -3.36 22.86
C MET A 81 -3.19 -3.20 22.33
N LEU A 82 -2.70 -1.95 22.21
CA LEU A 82 -1.30 -1.70 21.80
C LEU A 82 -0.30 -2.25 22.84
N ASP A 83 -0.55 -2.07 24.14
CA ASP A 83 0.32 -2.63 25.19
C ASP A 83 0.38 -4.17 25.10
N HIS A 84 -0.76 -4.82 24.86
CA HIS A 84 -0.81 -6.27 24.68
C HIS A 84 -0.01 -6.73 23.45
N ILE A 85 -0.19 -6.05 22.30
CA ILE A 85 0.56 -6.38 21.08
C ILE A 85 2.06 -6.13 21.27
N ALA A 86 2.44 -5.07 21.97
CA ALA A 86 3.82 -4.77 22.29
C ALA A 86 4.48 -5.89 23.11
N ILE A 87 3.75 -6.47 24.08
CA ILE A 87 4.21 -7.66 24.83
C ILE A 87 4.44 -8.84 23.87
N LEU A 88 3.51 -9.12 23.00
CA LEU A 88 3.62 -10.20 22.00
C LEU A 88 4.80 -10.01 21.04
N LYS A 89 5.16 -8.76 20.75
CA LYS A 89 6.36 -8.40 19.97
C LYS A 89 7.66 -8.48 20.77
N GLY A 90 7.61 -8.79 22.07
CA GLY A 90 8.78 -9.01 22.92
C GLY A 90 9.25 -7.76 23.68
N LEU A 91 8.47 -6.68 23.75
CA LEU A 91 8.77 -5.51 24.58
C LEU A 91 8.47 -5.83 26.06
N SER A 92 9.41 -6.51 26.72
CA SER A 92 9.23 -7.00 28.09
C SER A 92 9.39 -5.90 29.16
N ASP A 93 10.23 -4.87 28.91
CA ASP A 93 10.36 -3.74 29.84
C ASP A 93 9.08 -2.89 29.83
N GLY A 94 8.36 -2.94 30.93
CA GLY A 94 7.09 -2.23 31.08
C GLY A 94 7.22 -0.70 31.03
N ARG A 95 8.38 -0.13 31.34
CA ARG A 95 8.60 1.31 31.27
C ARG A 95 8.86 1.76 29.82
N ALA A 96 9.74 1.07 29.12
CA ALA A 96 10.02 1.29 27.72
C ALA A 96 8.77 1.06 26.85
N ARG A 97 8.06 -0.05 27.08
CA ARG A 97 6.81 -0.39 26.37
C ARG A 97 5.74 0.69 26.49
N ARG A 98 5.46 1.17 27.71
CA ARG A 98 4.48 2.26 27.91
C ARG A 98 4.89 3.57 27.23
N ARG A 99 6.19 3.85 27.15
CA ARG A 99 6.70 5.01 26.41
C ARG A 99 6.42 4.84 24.92
N GLU A 100 6.84 3.71 24.36
CA GLU A 100 6.65 3.41 22.93
C GLU A 100 5.17 3.43 22.53
N VAL A 101 4.29 2.79 23.29
CA VAL A 101 2.83 2.82 23.05
C VAL A 101 2.32 4.27 23.03
N ARG A 102 2.77 5.11 23.94
CA ARG A 102 2.36 6.51 23.99
C ARG A 102 2.88 7.31 22.78
N ASP A 103 4.13 7.11 22.41
CA ASP A 103 4.75 7.79 21.27
C ASP A 103 4.05 7.42 19.97
N ILE A 104 3.70 6.14 19.78
CA ILE A 104 2.93 5.67 18.63
C ILE A 104 1.50 6.23 18.63
N LEU A 105 0.83 6.31 19.78
CA LEU A 105 -0.50 6.93 19.88
C LEU A 105 -0.46 8.42 19.49
N ARG A 106 0.60 9.14 19.86
CA ARG A 106 0.82 10.53 19.42
C ARG A 106 1.04 10.63 17.94
N LEU A 107 1.97 9.83 17.40
CA LEU A 107 2.29 9.78 15.98
C LEU A 107 1.04 9.52 15.12
N THR A 108 0.15 8.66 15.59
CA THR A 108 -1.09 8.30 14.89
C THR A 108 -2.29 9.17 15.23
N ASN A 109 -2.09 10.26 16.01
CA ASN A 109 -3.15 11.16 16.46
C ASN A 109 -4.32 10.42 17.18
N LEU A 110 -3.97 9.50 18.09
CA LEU A 110 -4.91 8.70 18.89
C LEU A 110 -4.71 8.90 20.40
N GLU A 111 -3.80 9.78 20.83
CA GLU A 111 -3.47 9.97 22.26
C GLU A 111 -4.69 10.39 23.08
N ASP A 112 -5.48 11.35 22.59
CA ASP A 112 -6.65 11.88 23.30
C ASP A 112 -7.78 10.85 23.45
N VAL A 113 -7.80 9.86 22.58
CA VAL A 113 -8.80 8.80 22.57
C VAL A 113 -8.26 7.43 23.01
N ARG A 114 -7.03 7.38 23.57
CA ARG A 114 -6.36 6.13 23.94
C ARG A 114 -7.15 5.27 24.92
N CYS A 115 -7.92 5.88 25.81
CA CYS A 115 -8.77 5.20 26.79
C CYS A 115 -10.15 4.82 26.24
N ARG A 116 -10.49 5.24 25.01
CA ARG A 116 -11.76 4.89 24.37
C ARG A 116 -11.71 3.47 23.82
N ARG A 117 -12.84 2.74 23.93
CA ARG A 117 -12.99 1.39 23.35
C ARG A 117 -12.92 1.46 21.83
N LEU A 118 -12.24 0.48 21.22
CA LEU A 118 -12.02 0.41 19.76
C LEU A 118 -13.34 0.25 18.98
N GLY A 119 -14.37 -0.33 19.57
CA GLY A 119 -15.70 -0.42 18.95
C GLY A 119 -16.33 0.92 18.61
N GLY A 120 -15.95 1.98 19.35
CA GLY A 120 -16.42 3.35 19.11
C GLY A 120 -15.57 4.18 18.16
N PHE A 121 -14.54 3.61 17.52
CA PHE A 121 -13.67 4.32 16.57
C PHE A 121 -14.35 4.48 15.22
N SER A 122 -14.15 5.64 14.58
CA SER A 122 -14.50 5.85 13.16
C SER A 122 -13.66 4.97 12.25
N GLY A 123 -13.98 4.88 10.96
CA GLY A 123 -13.18 4.17 9.97
C GLY A 123 -11.75 4.68 9.92
N GLY A 124 -11.54 5.99 9.82
CA GLY A 124 -10.22 6.61 9.83
C GLY A 124 -9.46 6.39 11.15
N MET A 125 -10.15 6.45 12.30
CA MET A 125 -9.52 6.12 13.59
C MET A 125 -9.09 4.64 13.66
N LYS A 126 -9.90 3.72 13.14
CA LYS A 126 -9.52 2.30 13.06
C LYS A 126 -8.30 2.13 12.16
N GLN A 127 -8.26 2.78 11.02
CA GLN A 127 -7.13 2.70 10.09
C GLN A 127 -5.84 3.23 10.74
N ARG A 128 -5.90 4.39 11.44
CA ARG A 128 -4.77 4.91 12.21
C ARG A 128 -4.37 4.00 13.35
N PHE A 129 -5.30 3.31 13.98
CA PHE A 129 -5.01 2.29 14.97
C PHE A 129 -4.33 1.06 14.35
N GLY A 130 -4.73 0.66 13.15
CA GLY A 130 -4.09 -0.41 12.39
C GLY A 130 -2.62 -0.14 12.11
N ILE A 131 -2.29 1.09 11.64
CA ILE A 131 -0.89 1.47 11.43
C ILE A 131 -0.13 1.58 12.76
N ALA A 132 -0.78 2.04 13.85
CA ALA A 132 -0.19 2.07 15.18
C ALA A 132 0.26 0.67 15.62
N GLN A 133 -0.57 -0.36 15.43
CA GLN A 133 -0.21 -1.76 15.71
C GLN A 133 0.97 -2.23 14.88
N ALA A 134 0.98 -1.88 13.58
CA ALA A 134 2.04 -2.30 12.67
C ALA A 134 3.40 -1.66 13.02
N LEU A 135 3.41 -0.44 13.56
CA LEU A 135 4.61 0.31 13.93
C LEU A 135 5.27 -0.14 15.24
N LEU A 136 4.56 -0.87 16.11
CA LEU A 136 5.11 -1.37 17.38
C LEU A 136 6.38 -2.21 17.14
N GLY A 137 7.38 -2.04 18.02
CA GLY A 137 8.66 -2.73 17.92
C GLY A 137 9.59 -2.16 16.86
N SER A 138 9.33 -0.95 16.37
CA SER A 138 10.18 -0.27 15.38
C SER A 138 10.58 -1.16 14.19
N PRO A 139 9.62 -1.66 13.40
CA PRO A 139 9.89 -2.66 12.38
C PRO A 139 10.85 -2.14 11.30
N ARG A 140 11.72 -3.02 10.79
CA ARG A 140 12.58 -2.78 9.63
C ARG A 140 11.83 -2.85 8.31
N LEU A 141 10.80 -3.70 8.26
CA LEU A 141 9.90 -3.84 7.13
C LEU A 141 8.47 -3.54 7.58
N LEU A 142 7.85 -2.55 6.97
CA LEU A 142 6.44 -2.22 7.13
C LEU A 142 5.69 -2.52 5.83
N ILE A 143 4.72 -3.39 5.90
CA ILE A 143 3.85 -3.74 4.77
C ILE A 143 2.46 -3.16 5.03
N VAL A 144 1.93 -2.46 4.06
CA VAL A 144 0.64 -1.76 4.15
C VAL A 144 -0.17 -2.10 2.90
N ASP A 145 -1.25 -2.86 3.09
CA ASP A 145 -2.05 -3.38 1.99
C ASP A 145 -3.38 -2.61 1.87
N GLU A 146 -3.55 -1.85 0.76
CA GLU A 146 -4.74 -1.08 0.41
C GLU A 146 -5.27 -0.15 1.55
N PRO A 147 -4.42 0.65 2.22
CA PRO A 147 -4.78 1.29 3.49
C PRO A 147 -5.75 2.47 3.36
N THR A 148 -5.86 3.06 2.18
CA THR A 148 -6.59 4.33 1.97
C THR A 148 -7.98 4.15 1.38
N GLY A 149 -8.35 2.89 1.11
CA GLY A 149 -9.69 2.56 0.60
C GLY A 149 -10.78 3.00 1.59
N GLY A 150 -11.73 3.83 1.12
CA GLY A 150 -12.85 4.30 1.94
C GLY A 150 -12.54 5.38 2.97
N LEU A 151 -11.31 5.94 2.98
CA LEU A 151 -10.98 7.11 3.78
C LEU A 151 -11.45 8.39 3.07
N ASP A 152 -11.94 9.36 3.85
CA ASP A 152 -12.14 10.70 3.36
C ASP A 152 -10.81 11.41 3.04
N PRO A 153 -10.80 12.53 2.28
CA PRO A 153 -9.57 13.19 1.85
C PRO A 153 -8.68 13.65 3.02
N GLU A 154 -9.27 14.08 4.13
CA GLU A 154 -8.53 14.58 5.30
C GLU A 154 -7.85 13.42 6.04
N GLU A 155 -8.56 12.33 6.28
CA GLU A 155 -8.01 11.12 6.91
C GLU A 155 -6.93 10.46 6.02
N ARG A 156 -7.12 10.48 4.68
CA ARG A 156 -6.12 10.01 3.73
C ARG A 156 -4.83 10.82 3.82
N LEU A 157 -4.93 12.15 3.86
CA LEU A 157 -3.76 13.02 4.01
C LEU A 157 -3.04 12.79 5.36
N ARG A 158 -3.78 12.64 6.44
CA ARG A 158 -3.21 12.28 7.76
C ARG A 158 -2.46 10.96 7.71
N PHE A 159 -3.04 9.97 7.06
CA PHE A 159 -2.42 8.65 6.89
C PHE A 159 -1.13 8.73 6.04
N HIS A 160 -1.14 9.51 4.96
CA HIS A 160 0.04 9.77 4.13
C HIS A 160 1.18 10.40 4.95
N ASN A 161 0.87 11.38 5.79
CA ASN A 161 1.86 12.03 6.65
C ASN A 161 2.51 11.03 7.61
N ILE A 162 1.72 10.16 8.25
CA ILE A 162 2.22 9.11 9.15
C ILE A 162 3.17 8.16 8.39
N LEU A 163 2.79 7.70 7.19
CA LEU A 163 3.64 6.82 6.39
C LEU A 163 4.94 7.50 5.97
N SER A 164 4.88 8.74 5.51
CA SER A 164 6.05 9.52 5.09
C SER A 164 7.03 9.71 6.26
N GLU A 165 6.52 10.10 7.42
CA GLU A 165 7.33 10.33 8.62
C GLU A 165 8.01 9.03 9.11
N THR A 166 7.32 7.90 8.96
CA THR A 166 7.84 6.61 9.42
C THR A 166 8.76 5.90 8.44
N SER A 167 8.89 6.37 7.19
CA SER A 167 9.59 5.65 6.12
C SER A 167 11.10 5.89 6.05
N VAL A 168 11.65 6.85 6.80
CA VAL A 168 13.02 7.38 6.61
C VAL A 168 14.11 6.30 6.74
N ASP A 169 14.02 5.42 7.74
CA ASP A 169 15.07 4.44 8.05
C ASP A 169 14.63 2.97 7.91
N ARG A 170 13.55 2.72 7.19
CA ARG A 170 12.97 1.38 7.02
C ARG A 170 12.46 1.14 5.61
N VAL A 171 12.21 -0.10 5.29
CA VAL A 171 11.49 -0.46 4.06
C VAL A 171 10.00 -0.37 4.32
N VAL A 172 9.28 0.45 3.56
CA VAL A 172 7.81 0.52 3.60
C VAL A 172 7.26 0.10 2.23
N ILE A 173 6.49 -0.98 2.19
CA ILE A 173 5.83 -1.45 0.98
C ILE A 173 4.36 -1.06 1.04
N LEU A 174 3.94 -0.17 0.16
CA LEU A 174 2.56 0.24 -0.02
C LEU A 174 1.96 -0.52 -1.20
N SER A 175 1.02 -1.42 -0.92
CA SER A 175 0.22 -2.08 -1.96
C SER A 175 -1.05 -1.27 -2.19
N THR A 176 -1.30 -0.85 -3.41
CA THR A 176 -2.50 -0.09 -3.76
C THR A 176 -2.83 -0.19 -5.25
N HIS A 177 -4.07 0.05 -5.59
CA HIS A 177 -4.52 0.29 -6.96
C HIS A 177 -4.72 1.80 -7.24
N ILE A 178 -4.52 2.66 -6.24
CA ILE A 178 -4.70 4.11 -6.33
C ILE A 178 -3.38 4.76 -6.73
N VAL A 179 -3.29 5.22 -7.97
CA VAL A 179 -2.06 5.81 -8.53
C VAL A 179 -1.62 7.06 -7.79
N ASP A 180 -2.58 7.87 -7.30
CA ASP A 180 -2.29 9.11 -6.58
C ASP A 180 -1.55 8.86 -5.26
N ASP A 181 -1.86 7.79 -4.52
CA ASP A 181 -1.11 7.43 -3.30
C ASP A 181 0.34 7.14 -3.61
N VAL A 182 0.57 6.36 -4.66
CA VAL A 182 1.93 5.99 -5.07
C VAL A 182 2.71 7.20 -5.55
N ARG A 183 2.07 8.08 -6.33
CA ARG A 183 2.70 9.31 -6.83
C ARG A 183 3.13 10.25 -5.70
N GLN A 184 2.34 10.34 -4.64
CA GLN A 184 2.63 11.23 -3.51
C GLN A 184 3.65 10.65 -2.53
N LEU A 185 3.65 9.34 -2.33
CA LEU A 185 4.40 8.69 -1.26
C LEU A 185 5.64 7.93 -1.73
N CYS A 186 5.59 7.34 -2.94
CA CYS A 186 6.57 6.36 -3.35
C CYS A 186 7.55 6.92 -4.39
N GLY A 187 8.82 6.98 -4.04
CA GLY A 187 9.88 7.33 -5.00
C GLY A 187 10.17 6.21 -6.00
N ARG A 188 9.90 4.97 -5.63
CA ARG A 188 10.10 3.78 -6.47
C ARG A 188 8.85 2.89 -6.47
N ILE A 189 8.63 2.23 -7.61
CA ILE A 189 7.45 1.40 -7.84
C ILE A 189 7.80 0.08 -8.51
N ALA A 190 6.91 -0.89 -8.34
CA ALA A 190 6.75 -2.04 -9.22
C ALA A 190 5.29 -2.14 -9.67
N VAL A 191 5.08 -2.48 -10.94
CA VAL A 191 3.76 -2.76 -11.49
C VAL A 191 3.61 -4.27 -11.61
N LEU A 192 2.68 -4.84 -10.86
CA LEU A 192 2.32 -6.25 -10.86
C LEU A 192 1.07 -6.48 -11.70
N HIS A 193 1.12 -7.42 -12.63
CA HIS A 193 -0.01 -7.82 -13.46
C HIS A 193 0.04 -9.32 -13.72
N GLU A 194 -1.07 -10.02 -13.53
CA GLU A 194 -1.19 -11.47 -13.69
C GLU A 194 -0.05 -12.28 -13.03
N GLY A 195 0.36 -11.85 -11.84
CA GLY A 195 1.40 -12.51 -11.06
C GLY A 195 2.84 -12.20 -11.51
N ARG A 196 3.07 -11.31 -12.48
CA ARG A 196 4.39 -10.93 -12.99
C ARG A 196 4.69 -9.46 -12.74
N ILE A 197 5.95 -9.15 -12.47
CA ILE A 197 6.41 -7.76 -12.46
C ILE A 197 6.61 -7.31 -13.92
N LEU A 198 5.78 -6.36 -14.37
CA LEU A 198 5.90 -5.78 -15.71
C LEU A 198 6.94 -4.68 -15.77
N GLN A 199 7.07 -3.91 -14.71
CA GLN A 199 7.97 -2.76 -14.66
C GLN A 199 8.39 -2.48 -13.22
N THR A 200 9.65 -2.07 -13.06
CA THR A 200 10.19 -1.48 -11.83
C THR A 200 10.93 -0.20 -12.19
N GLY A 201 11.00 0.75 -11.27
CA GLY A 201 11.75 1.99 -11.49
C GLY A 201 11.32 3.12 -10.57
N SER A 202 11.76 4.34 -10.86
CA SER A 202 11.25 5.52 -10.18
C SER A 202 9.87 5.90 -10.72
N THR A 203 9.05 6.48 -9.83
CA THR A 203 7.72 7.00 -10.22
C THR A 203 7.85 8.09 -11.28
N GLU A 204 8.87 8.93 -11.18
CA GLU A 204 9.15 9.97 -12.18
C GLU A 204 9.50 9.41 -13.55
N GLU A 205 10.33 8.36 -13.62
CA GLU A 205 10.66 7.69 -14.89
C GLU A 205 9.44 7.05 -15.53
N ALA A 206 8.58 6.41 -14.73
CA ALA A 206 7.34 5.81 -15.21
C ALA A 206 6.41 6.88 -15.83
N ILE A 207 6.25 8.04 -15.17
CA ILE A 207 5.48 9.18 -15.70
C ILE A 207 6.13 9.75 -16.96
N ARG A 208 7.45 9.94 -16.96
CA ARG A 208 8.19 10.50 -18.10
C ARG A 208 8.05 9.66 -19.38
N ARG A 209 8.04 8.34 -19.26
CA ARG A 209 7.84 7.42 -20.41
C ARG A 209 6.48 7.59 -21.09
N LEU A 210 5.47 8.04 -20.37
CA LEU A 210 4.11 8.28 -20.86
C LEU A 210 3.85 9.74 -21.23
N SER A 211 4.75 10.64 -20.83
CA SER A 211 4.62 12.07 -21.12
C SER A 211 4.64 12.33 -22.64
N GLY A 212 3.65 13.07 -23.13
CA GLY A 212 3.49 13.36 -24.56
C GLY A 212 2.95 12.20 -25.41
N LYS A 213 2.55 11.08 -24.76
CA LYS A 213 1.98 9.92 -25.45
C LYS A 213 0.51 9.68 -25.15
N ILE A 214 -0.05 10.37 -24.15
CA ILE A 214 -1.46 10.26 -23.79
C ILE A 214 -2.18 11.49 -24.32
N TRP A 215 -3.14 11.26 -25.20
CA TRP A 215 -3.92 12.30 -25.86
C TRP A 215 -5.37 12.18 -25.45
N ARG A 216 -5.96 13.30 -25.02
CA ARG A 216 -7.33 13.36 -24.53
C ARG A 216 -8.22 14.09 -25.51
N LYS A 217 -9.41 13.55 -25.74
CA LYS A 217 -10.44 14.17 -26.54
C LYS A 217 -11.82 13.93 -25.94
N VAL A 218 -12.69 14.94 -26.07
CA VAL A 218 -14.12 14.80 -25.78
C VAL A 218 -14.85 14.56 -27.10
N ILE A 219 -15.60 13.46 -27.15
CA ILE A 219 -16.38 13.05 -28.33
C ILE A 219 -17.85 12.85 -27.97
N ARG A 220 -18.74 12.86 -28.94
CA ARG A 220 -20.13 12.49 -28.72
C ARG A 220 -20.26 10.99 -28.53
N LYS A 221 -21.28 10.56 -27.76
CA LYS A 221 -21.51 9.15 -27.46
C LYS A 221 -21.67 8.27 -28.71
N GLU A 222 -22.25 8.83 -29.75
CA GLU A 222 -22.48 8.14 -31.03
C GLU A 222 -21.17 7.86 -31.79
N GLU A 223 -20.13 8.65 -31.55
CA GLU A 223 -18.83 8.53 -32.20
C GLU A 223 -17.94 7.46 -31.56
N ALA A 224 -18.31 6.96 -30.36
CA ALA A 224 -17.51 6.03 -29.58
C ALA A 224 -17.21 4.71 -30.30
N ALA A 225 -18.20 4.14 -30.98
CA ALA A 225 -18.05 2.86 -31.69
C ALA A 225 -16.99 2.87 -32.81
N GLY A 226 -16.70 4.05 -33.36
CA GLY A 226 -15.65 4.21 -34.37
C GLY A 226 -14.26 4.50 -33.80
N PHE A 227 -14.17 4.79 -32.50
CA PHE A 227 -12.93 5.16 -31.84
C PHE A 227 -12.10 3.94 -31.44
N ASP A 228 -12.74 2.91 -30.85
CA ASP A 228 -12.08 1.70 -30.36
C ASP A 228 -11.35 0.89 -31.46
N GLY A 229 -11.79 1.02 -32.72
CA GLY A 229 -11.14 0.36 -33.85
C GLY A 229 -9.99 1.16 -34.49
N ARG A 230 -9.86 2.47 -34.18
CA ARG A 230 -8.89 3.37 -34.82
C ARG A 230 -7.74 3.79 -33.92
N PHE A 231 -7.95 3.77 -32.60
CA PHE A 231 -7.00 4.26 -31.61
C PHE A 231 -6.80 3.26 -30.48
N ASN A 232 -5.63 3.29 -29.87
CA ASN A 232 -5.36 2.53 -28.65
C ASN A 232 -5.98 3.27 -27.45
N VAL A 233 -7.27 3.00 -27.19
CA VAL A 233 -8.03 3.63 -26.11
C VAL A 233 -7.62 3.06 -24.77
N LEU A 234 -7.12 3.92 -23.89
CA LEU A 234 -6.74 3.55 -22.52
C LEU A 234 -7.93 3.61 -21.55
N VAL A 235 -8.70 4.70 -21.65
CA VAL A 235 -9.82 5.00 -20.76
C VAL A 235 -10.89 5.75 -21.54
N SER A 236 -12.15 5.44 -21.27
CA SER A 236 -13.30 6.24 -21.71
C SER A 236 -14.20 6.51 -20.49
N ARG A 237 -14.62 7.76 -20.30
CA ARG A 237 -15.48 8.16 -19.19
C ARG A 237 -16.51 9.20 -19.62
N MET A 238 -17.70 9.15 -19.00
CA MET A 238 -18.71 10.17 -19.22
C MET A 238 -18.29 11.49 -18.58
N PHE A 239 -18.32 12.56 -19.35
CA PHE A 239 -18.04 13.92 -18.91
C PHE A 239 -19.06 14.89 -19.50
N ALA A 240 -19.87 15.51 -18.67
CA ALA A 240 -20.90 16.51 -19.07
C ALA A 240 -21.78 16.05 -20.25
N GLY A 241 -22.23 14.80 -20.25
CA GLY A 241 -23.08 14.22 -21.31
C GLY A 241 -22.35 13.72 -22.56
N ASN A 242 -21.06 13.99 -22.66
CA ASN A 242 -20.17 13.50 -23.73
C ASN A 242 -19.25 12.39 -23.21
N LEU A 243 -18.48 11.78 -24.10
CA LEU A 243 -17.46 10.79 -23.74
C LEU A 243 -16.08 11.44 -23.82
N GLU A 244 -15.36 11.48 -22.70
CA GLU A 244 -13.95 11.84 -22.69
C GLU A 244 -13.12 10.56 -22.88
N VAL A 245 -12.21 10.56 -23.85
CA VAL A 245 -11.41 9.40 -24.25
C VAL A 245 -9.93 9.75 -24.14
N ASP A 246 -9.16 8.92 -23.45
CA ASP A 246 -7.70 8.98 -23.40
C ASP A 246 -7.14 7.88 -24.30
N VAL A 247 -6.27 8.23 -25.23
CA VAL A 247 -5.62 7.30 -26.16
C VAL A 247 -4.10 7.34 -26.01
N LEU A 248 -3.47 6.18 -26.21
CA LEU A 248 -2.01 6.07 -26.23
C LEU A 248 -1.51 6.14 -27.68
N SER A 249 -0.64 7.11 -27.97
CA SER A 249 0.02 7.25 -29.26
C SER A 249 1.34 8.01 -29.11
N ASP A 250 2.40 7.57 -29.79
CA ASP A 250 3.71 8.24 -29.79
C ASP A 250 3.67 9.62 -30.47
N GLN A 251 2.70 9.85 -31.32
CA GLN A 251 2.45 11.14 -31.97
C GLN A 251 1.01 11.56 -31.73
N LYS A 252 0.75 12.88 -31.78
CA LYS A 252 -0.60 13.42 -31.67
C LYS A 252 -1.49 12.83 -32.79
N PRO A 253 -2.54 12.07 -32.45
CA PRO A 253 -3.41 11.48 -33.49
C PRO A 253 -4.22 12.55 -34.20
N ASP A 254 -4.54 12.31 -35.46
CA ASP A 254 -5.37 13.21 -36.25
C ASP A 254 -6.73 13.46 -35.58
N GLY A 255 -7.06 14.74 -35.46
CA GLY A 255 -8.30 15.18 -34.83
C GLY A 255 -8.29 15.26 -33.29
N PHE A 256 -7.16 15.13 -32.62
CA PHE A 256 -7.00 15.38 -31.18
C PHE A 256 -6.55 16.80 -30.86
#